data_717ab56cdb9cbb520f16990c474c1b4e
#
_entry.id   717ab56cdb9cbb520f16990c474c1b4e
#
_cell.length_a   1.000
_cell.length_b   1.000
_cell.length_c   1.000
_cell.angle_alpha   90.00
_cell.angle_beta   90.00
_cell.angle_gamma   90.00
#
_symmetry.space_group_name_H-M   'P 1'
#
loop_
_entity.id
_entity.type
_entity.pdbx_description
1 polymer ?
#
loop_
_entity_poly.entity_id
_entity_poly.type
_entity_poly.pdbx_seq_one_letter_code
_entity_poly.pdbx_strand_id
1 'polypeptide(L)'
;ASDVYKRQIKKHVCGSGVWPNIIQRPFGLVADPDKTPKSIFISFFDSHPLSPRPSFIYENEKKFIQVGLNIIRKLTDGKVHLNHNADSIKHFSYDGCDNNLFSGPHPAGNVGIQIHNIDPINKGDIVWTTTPQGLIEIGRLFLDGKYDTSRKVCIVGSEVEKPRFIESNFGINVSSVVTNNEKSKKRIISGNVLTGNSVGHDGYLGYYDNMICVLPEGDKHSFLGWIMPVPNKLSFQRAFGLLSFLKPKKNEYILDTNTNGELSAFVQTGVFEKVLPMYILPTFLFKAILANDYDEMEELGIYE
;
A
#
# COMPACT_ATOMS: atom_id res chain seq x y z
N ALA A 1 -17.65 -32.22 -2.28
CA ALA A 1 -16.17 -32.31 -2.04
C ALA A 1 -15.55 -30.97 -1.74
N SER A 2 -16.12 -29.86 -2.24
CA SER A 2 -15.53 -28.52 -2.07
C SER A 2 -15.57 -28.01 -0.63
N ASP A 3 -16.67 -28.14 0.10
CA ASP A 3 -16.85 -27.50 1.43
C ASP A 3 -16.00 -28.12 2.53
N VAL A 4 -15.84 -29.43 2.55
CA VAL A 4 -14.96 -30.11 3.50
C VAL A 4 -13.52 -29.66 3.30
N TYR A 5 -13.10 -29.54 2.04
CA TYR A 5 -11.76 -29.14 1.69
C TYR A 5 -11.50 -27.64 1.99
N LYS A 6 -12.48 -26.76 1.72
CA LYS A 6 -12.43 -25.34 2.12
C LYS A 6 -12.26 -25.23 3.64
N ARG A 7 -13.04 -25.97 4.44
CA ARG A 7 -12.92 -25.95 5.90
C ARG A 7 -11.55 -26.43 6.39
N GLN A 8 -11.00 -27.47 5.77
CA GLN A 8 -9.67 -27.97 6.12
C GLN A 8 -8.58 -26.93 5.83
N ILE A 9 -8.62 -26.26 4.67
CA ILE A 9 -7.71 -25.17 4.32
C ILE A 9 -7.81 -24.04 5.35
N LYS A 10 -9.04 -23.53 5.62
CA LYS A 10 -9.27 -22.47 6.60
C LYS A 10 -8.70 -22.85 7.98
N LYS A 11 -9.03 -24.04 8.47
CA LYS A 11 -8.53 -24.55 9.76
C LYS A 11 -6.99 -24.60 9.80
N HIS A 12 -6.36 -25.07 8.72
CA HIS A 12 -4.91 -25.19 8.66
C HIS A 12 -4.23 -23.82 8.61
N VAL A 13 -4.71 -22.89 7.78
CA VAL A 13 -4.15 -21.54 7.64
C VAL A 13 -4.38 -20.71 8.90
N CYS A 14 -5.56 -20.81 9.54
CA CYS A 14 -5.83 -20.15 10.83
C CYS A 14 -4.94 -20.72 11.95
N GLY A 15 -4.85 -22.05 12.04
CA GLY A 15 -4.07 -22.70 13.09
C GLY A 15 -2.57 -22.50 12.99
N SER A 16 -2.05 -22.18 11.79
CA SER A 16 -0.64 -21.89 11.56
C SER A 16 -0.25 -20.43 11.83
N GLY A 17 -1.23 -19.52 11.99
CA GLY A 17 -0.97 -18.09 12.16
C GLY A 17 -0.77 -17.30 10.86
N VAL A 18 -0.94 -17.90 9.68
CA VAL A 18 -0.78 -17.22 8.37
C VAL A 18 -2.05 -16.47 7.94
N TRP A 19 -3.21 -16.80 8.53
CA TRP A 19 -4.50 -16.23 8.18
C TRP A 19 -4.57 -14.69 8.17
N PRO A 20 -3.90 -13.94 9.07
CA PRO A 20 -3.90 -12.47 9.06
C PRO A 20 -3.41 -11.82 7.77
N ASN A 21 -2.76 -12.56 6.87
CA ASN A 21 -2.40 -12.07 5.53
C ASN A 21 -3.60 -11.88 4.60
N ILE A 22 -4.79 -12.33 4.99
CA ILE A 22 -6.03 -12.18 4.22
C ILE A 22 -6.87 -11.10 4.88
N ILE A 23 -7.10 -10.01 4.17
CA ILE A 23 -7.83 -8.83 4.64
C ILE A 23 -9.18 -8.77 3.97
N GLN A 24 -10.22 -8.51 4.75
CA GLN A 24 -11.59 -8.34 4.28
C GLN A 24 -11.92 -6.88 4.06
N ARG A 25 -12.41 -6.55 2.88
CA ARG A 25 -12.99 -5.26 2.52
C ARG A 25 -14.53 -5.32 2.62
N PRO A 26 -15.18 -4.17 2.89
CA PRO A 26 -14.70 -2.79 2.87
C PRO A 26 -13.93 -2.34 4.12
N PHE A 27 -14.06 -2.98 5.27
CA PHE A 27 -13.59 -2.45 6.55
C PHE A 27 -12.09 -2.63 6.84
N GLY A 28 -11.34 -3.32 5.99
CA GLY A 28 -9.90 -3.50 6.17
C GLY A 28 -9.52 -4.36 7.38
N LEU A 29 -10.37 -5.28 7.79
CA LEU A 29 -10.16 -6.19 8.91
C LEU A 29 -9.54 -7.50 8.43
N VAL A 30 -8.97 -8.27 9.36
CA VAL A 30 -8.59 -9.66 9.07
C VAL A 30 -9.84 -10.43 8.63
N ALA A 31 -9.74 -11.19 7.55
CA ALA A 31 -10.88 -11.88 6.96
C ALA A 31 -11.56 -12.84 7.97
N ASP A 32 -12.88 -12.79 8.01
CA ASP A 32 -13.69 -13.73 8.80
C ASP A 32 -13.67 -15.10 8.13
N PRO A 33 -13.10 -16.14 8.78
CA PRO A 33 -13.01 -17.47 8.18
C PRO A 33 -14.38 -18.11 7.90
N ASP A 34 -15.44 -17.68 8.56
CA ASP A 34 -16.78 -18.24 8.34
C ASP A 34 -17.49 -17.66 7.12
N LYS A 35 -16.95 -16.57 6.56
CA LYS A 35 -17.47 -15.93 5.37
C LYS A 35 -16.80 -16.43 4.08
N THR A 36 -17.47 -16.18 2.96
CA THR A 36 -16.94 -16.45 1.61
C THR A 36 -16.97 -15.13 0.82
N PRO A 37 -15.84 -14.68 0.27
CA PRO A 37 -15.80 -13.44 -0.50
C PRO A 37 -16.37 -13.66 -1.91
N LYS A 38 -16.96 -12.59 -2.50
CA LYS A 38 -17.40 -12.61 -3.90
C LYS A 38 -16.22 -12.64 -4.87
N SER A 39 -15.08 -12.07 -4.48
CA SER A 39 -13.83 -12.07 -5.26
C SER A 39 -12.63 -11.86 -4.35
N ILE A 40 -11.44 -12.19 -4.86
CA ILE A 40 -10.17 -12.00 -4.15
C ILE A 40 -9.21 -11.22 -5.03
N PHE A 41 -8.56 -10.19 -4.47
CA PHE A 41 -7.62 -9.33 -5.18
C PHE A 41 -6.21 -9.42 -4.62
N ILE A 42 -5.24 -9.51 -5.52
CA ILE A 42 -3.81 -9.49 -5.21
C ILE A 42 -3.14 -8.43 -6.08
N SER A 43 -2.55 -7.41 -5.47
CA SER A 43 -1.84 -6.37 -6.23
C SER A 43 -0.34 -6.60 -6.22
N PHE A 44 0.22 -6.74 -7.43
CA PHE A 44 1.66 -6.66 -7.71
C PHE A 44 2.07 -5.26 -8.18
N PHE A 45 1.19 -4.29 -8.02
CA PHE A 45 1.45 -2.90 -8.36
C PHE A 45 1.45 -2.05 -7.09
N ASP A 46 2.61 -1.53 -6.72
CA ASP A 46 2.76 -0.55 -5.69
C ASP A 46 3.15 0.79 -6.33
N SER A 47 2.30 1.79 -6.21
CA SER A 47 2.47 3.12 -6.79
C SER A 47 2.94 4.18 -5.78
N HIS A 48 3.23 3.78 -4.53
CA HIS A 48 3.74 4.72 -3.53
C HIS A 48 5.13 5.24 -3.89
N PRO A 49 5.49 6.46 -3.48
CA PRO A 49 6.85 6.97 -3.63
C PRO A 49 7.88 6.04 -2.97
N LEU A 50 9.01 5.85 -3.64
CA LEU A 50 10.12 5.01 -3.20
C LEU A 50 9.81 3.51 -3.12
N SER A 51 8.64 3.07 -3.57
CA SER A 51 8.26 1.65 -3.57
C SER A 51 9.23 0.80 -4.37
N PRO A 52 9.62 -0.35 -3.83
CA PRO A 52 10.48 -1.28 -4.53
C PRO A 52 9.73 -1.98 -5.67
N ARG A 53 10.47 -2.35 -6.72
CA ARG A 53 9.88 -3.06 -7.86
C ARG A 53 9.52 -4.49 -7.48
N PRO A 54 8.26 -4.92 -7.64
CA PRO A 54 7.83 -6.29 -7.33
C PRO A 54 8.63 -7.35 -8.07
N SER A 55 9.05 -7.07 -9.31
CA SER A 55 9.89 -7.97 -10.11
C SER A 55 11.21 -8.34 -9.44
N PHE A 56 11.79 -7.43 -8.66
CA PHE A 56 13.02 -7.70 -7.92
C PHE A 56 12.74 -8.47 -6.62
N ILE A 57 11.67 -8.09 -5.90
CA ILE A 57 11.35 -8.71 -4.61
C ILE A 57 10.97 -10.17 -4.79
N TYR A 58 10.11 -10.47 -5.78
CA TYR A 58 9.43 -11.76 -5.92
C TYR A 58 9.97 -12.65 -7.04
N GLU A 59 11.12 -12.30 -7.64
CA GLU A 59 11.67 -13.05 -8.80
C GLU A 59 11.87 -14.54 -8.52
N ASN A 60 12.38 -14.87 -7.34
CA ASN A 60 12.70 -16.24 -6.94
C ASN A 60 11.53 -16.96 -6.24
N GLU A 61 10.41 -16.30 -6.03
CA GLU A 61 9.29 -16.79 -5.20
C GLU A 61 8.12 -17.36 -6.05
N LYS A 62 8.29 -17.48 -7.35
CA LYS A 62 7.22 -17.89 -8.30
C LYS A 62 6.50 -19.16 -7.88
N LYS A 63 7.25 -20.18 -7.44
CA LYS A 63 6.69 -21.46 -7.02
C LYS A 63 5.74 -21.30 -5.83
N PHE A 64 6.16 -20.56 -4.82
CA PHE A 64 5.36 -20.32 -3.62
C PHE A 64 4.14 -19.47 -3.91
N ILE A 65 4.27 -18.44 -4.74
CA ILE A 65 3.15 -17.59 -5.18
C ILE A 65 2.10 -18.43 -5.91
N GLN A 66 2.51 -19.29 -6.85
CA GLN A 66 1.56 -20.14 -7.58
C GLN A 66 0.82 -21.10 -6.64
N VAL A 67 1.51 -21.70 -5.67
CA VAL A 67 0.86 -22.55 -4.68
C VAL A 67 -0.08 -21.76 -3.79
N GLY A 68 0.33 -20.59 -3.30
CA GLY A 68 -0.51 -19.68 -2.54
C GLY A 68 -1.78 -19.30 -3.30
N LEU A 69 -1.67 -18.96 -4.60
CA LEU A 69 -2.81 -18.71 -5.49
C LEU A 69 -3.75 -19.91 -5.59
N ASN A 70 -3.22 -21.11 -5.78
CA ASN A 70 -4.02 -22.32 -5.88
C ASN A 70 -4.80 -22.59 -4.59
N ILE A 71 -4.26 -22.22 -3.44
CA ILE A 71 -4.94 -22.34 -2.13
C ILE A 71 -6.01 -21.26 -1.97
N ILE A 72 -5.65 -19.99 -2.21
CA ILE A 72 -6.57 -18.84 -2.06
C ILE A 72 -7.78 -18.99 -2.98
N ARG A 73 -7.58 -19.44 -4.22
CA ARG A 73 -8.64 -19.69 -5.18
C ARG A 73 -9.72 -20.66 -4.67
N LYS A 74 -9.35 -21.59 -3.80
CA LYS A 74 -10.30 -22.55 -3.21
C LYS A 74 -11.17 -21.93 -2.11
N LEU A 75 -10.85 -20.73 -1.66
CA LEU A 75 -11.58 -20.05 -0.59
C LEU A 75 -12.75 -19.20 -1.11
N THR A 76 -12.83 -18.95 -2.42
CA THR A 76 -13.93 -18.24 -3.07
C THR A 76 -14.60 -19.09 -4.14
N ASP A 77 -15.86 -18.79 -4.42
CA ASP A 77 -16.58 -19.31 -5.59
C ASP A 77 -16.51 -18.30 -6.76
N GLY A 78 -16.03 -17.11 -6.49
CA GLY A 78 -15.85 -16.04 -7.47
C GLY A 78 -14.46 -16.04 -8.10
N LYS A 79 -14.09 -14.89 -8.63
CA LYS A 79 -12.83 -14.71 -9.36
C LYS A 79 -11.69 -14.30 -8.42
N VAL A 80 -10.48 -14.68 -8.83
CA VAL A 80 -9.24 -14.20 -8.23
C VAL A 80 -8.54 -13.30 -9.23
N HIS A 81 -8.35 -12.03 -8.86
CA HIS A 81 -7.74 -11.01 -9.70
C HIS A 81 -6.30 -10.77 -9.27
N LEU A 82 -5.40 -10.84 -10.24
CA LEU A 82 -3.99 -10.55 -10.08
C LEU A 82 -3.65 -9.28 -10.88
N ASN A 83 -3.32 -8.22 -10.18
CA ASN A 83 -3.18 -6.90 -10.77
C ASN A 83 -1.72 -6.50 -10.87
N HIS A 84 -1.27 -6.09 -12.06
CA HIS A 84 0.10 -5.75 -12.37
C HIS A 84 0.22 -4.32 -12.87
N ASN A 85 1.41 -3.75 -12.71
CA ASN A 85 1.75 -2.51 -13.38
C ASN A 85 2.02 -2.78 -14.89
N ALA A 86 1.25 -2.15 -15.77
CA ALA A 86 1.40 -2.27 -17.21
C ALA A 86 2.78 -1.82 -17.72
N ASP A 87 3.42 -0.87 -17.01
CA ASP A 87 4.73 -0.32 -17.37
C ASP A 87 5.89 -1.19 -16.86
N SER A 88 5.60 -2.31 -16.20
CA SER A 88 6.64 -3.23 -15.73
C SER A 88 7.30 -3.98 -16.88
N ILE A 89 8.64 -4.04 -16.86
CA ILE A 89 9.44 -4.76 -17.86
C ILE A 89 9.17 -6.27 -17.84
N LYS A 90 8.84 -6.80 -16.66
CA LYS A 90 8.51 -8.22 -16.45
C LYS A 90 7.14 -8.33 -15.82
N HIS A 91 6.23 -8.98 -16.50
CA HIS A 91 4.94 -9.38 -15.94
C HIS A 91 5.06 -10.81 -15.40
N PHE A 92 4.52 -11.01 -14.21
CA PHE A 92 4.37 -12.37 -13.69
C PHE A 92 3.04 -12.91 -14.21
N SER A 93 3.09 -14.03 -14.91
CA SER A 93 1.89 -14.77 -15.29
C SER A 93 1.75 -15.99 -14.39
N TYR A 94 0.56 -16.15 -13.84
CA TYR A 94 0.21 -17.28 -12.99
C TYR A 94 -1.10 -17.91 -13.47
N ASP A 95 -1.24 -19.22 -13.25
CA ASP A 95 -2.41 -19.95 -13.68
C ASP A 95 -3.57 -19.82 -12.70
N GLY A 96 -4.78 -19.82 -13.24
CA GLY A 96 -6.01 -19.89 -12.45
C GLY A 96 -6.47 -18.57 -11.82
N CYS A 97 -6.03 -17.44 -12.34
CA CYS A 97 -6.47 -16.12 -11.96
C CYS A 97 -6.65 -15.21 -13.19
N ASP A 98 -7.44 -14.17 -13.04
CA ASP A 98 -7.59 -13.12 -14.05
C ASP A 98 -6.45 -12.11 -13.89
N ASN A 99 -5.58 -12.03 -14.89
CA ASN A 99 -4.46 -11.08 -14.90
C ASN A 99 -4.92 -9.75 -15.48
N ASN A 100 -4.82 -8.67 -14.69
CA ASN A 100 -5.21 -7.33 -15.08
C ASN A 100 -4.01 -6.39 -15.08
N LEU A 101 -4.01 -5.43 -15.98
CA LEU A 101 -2.96 -4.43 -16.11
C LEU A 101 -3.49 -3.05 -15.71
N PHE A 102 -2.77 -2.41 -14.81
CA PHE A 102 -3.03 -1.05 -14.36
C PHE A 102 -1.84 -0.16 -14.67
N SER A 103 -2.09 1.09 -15.04
CA SER A 103 -1.05 2.10 -15.23
C SER A 103 -1.52 3.44 -14.65
N GLY A 104 -0.58 4.30 -14.34
CA GLY A 104 -0.86 5.65 -13.86
C GLY A 104 -0.09 6.02 -12.60
N PRO A 105 -0.16 7.29 -12.19
CA PRO A 105 0.42 7.76 -10.95
C PRO A 105 -0.31 7.18 -9.73
N HIS A 106 0.28 7.36 -8.56
CA HIS A 106 -0.43 7.09 -7.30
C HIS A 106 -1.79 7.84 -7.29
N PRO A 107 -2.90 7.20 -6.93
CA PRO A 107 -3.04 5.92 -6.20
C PRO A 107 -3.38 4.68 -7.07
N ALA A 108 -3.02 4.64 -8.35
CA ALA A 108 -3.37 3.53 -9.25
C ALA A 108 -2.95 2.13 -8.72
N GLY A 109 -1.91 2.05 -7.89
CA GLY A 109 -1.46 0.81 -7.24
C GLY A 109 -2.26 0.41 -6.00
N ASN A 110 -3.14 1.27 -5.49
CA ASN A 110 -3.96 0.93 -4.33
C ASN A 110 -5.01 -0.11 -4.71
N VAL A 111 -5.09 -1.18 -3.93
CA VAL A 111 -6.03 -2.28 -4.20
C VAL A 111 -7.49 -1.84 -4.22
N GLY A 112 -7.87 -0.82 -3.43
CA GLY A 112 -9.22 -0.24 -3.47
C GLY A 112 -9.57 0.35 -4.84
N ILE A 113 -8.64 1.10 -5.46
CA ILE A 113 -8.81 1.62 -6.83
C ILE A 113 -8.98 0.47 -7.84
N GLN A 114 -8.23 -0.60 -7.66
CA GLN A 114 -8.29 -1.77 -8.54
C GLN A 114 -9.62 -2.52 -8.38
N ILE A 115 -10.11 -2.66 -7.15
CA ILE A 115 -11.42 -3.26 -6.86
C ILE A 115 -12.52 -2.43 -7.50
N HIS A 116 -12.52 -1.11 -7.28
CA HIS A 116 -13.52 -0.20 -7.86
C HIS A 116 -13.64 -0.36 -9.40
N ASN A 117 -12.51 -0.49 -10.08
CA ASN A 117 -12.50 -0.57 -11.55
C ASN A 117 -12.85 -1.96 -12.11
N ILE A 118 -12.75 -3.04 -11.30
CA ILE A 118 -12.98 -4.42 -11.76
C ILE A 118 -14.30 -4.98 -11.24
N ASP A 119 -14.50 -4.89 -9.93
CA ASP A 119 -15.64 -5.51 -9.22
C ASP A 119 -15.99 -4.67 -7.96
N PRO A 120 -16.66 -3.51 -8.14
CA PRO A 120 -16.97 -2.57 -7.07
C PRO A 120 -17.70 -3.22 -5.90
N ILE A 121 -17.46 -2.72 -4.70
CA ILE A 121 -18.05 -3.23 -3.47
C ILE A 121 -19.36 -2.49 -3.19
N ASN A 122 -20.48 -3.21 -3.14
CA ASN A 122 -21.76 -2.68 -2.71
C ASN A 122 -22.07 -3.05 -1.26
N LYS A 123 -23.10 -2.44 -0.70
CA LYS A 123 -23.58 -2.77 0.66
C LYS A 123 -23.83 -4.27 0.81
N GLY A 124 -23.16 -4.88 1.77
CA GLY A 124 -23.27 -6.31 2.04
C GLY A 124 -22.28 -7.21 1.28
N ASP A 125 -21.59 -6.69 0.29
CA ASP A 125 -20.53 -7.42 -0.42
C ASP A 125 -19.30 -7.61 0.46
N ILE A 126 -18.62 -8.72 0.25
CA ILE A 126 -17.35 -9.05 0.90
C ILE A 126 -16.33 -9.37 -0.17
N VAL A 127 -15.24 -8.63 -0.18
CA VAL A 127 -14.07 -8.88 -1.03
C VAL A 127 -12.86 -9.11 -0.14
N TRP A 128 -12.06 -10.11 -0.47
CA TRP A 128 -10.81 -10.32 0.23
C TRP A 128 -9.63 -9.80 -0.57
N THR A 129 -8.62 -9.34 0.14
CA THR A 129 -7.36 -8.92 -0.46
C THR A 129 -6.20 -9.58 0.24
N THR A 130 -5.14 -9.87 -0.49
CA THR A 130 -3.87 -10.31 0.08
C THR A 130 -2.72 -9.73 -0.72
N THR A 131 -1.54 -9.72 -0.13
CA THR A 131 -0.32 -9.26 -0.78
C THR A 131 0.43 -10.42 -1.45
N PRO A 132 1.34 -10.16 -2.39
CA PRO A 132 2.24 -11.20 -2.90
C PRO A 132 3.05 -11.89 -1.80
N GLN A 133 3.46 -11.14 -0.76
CA GLN A 133 4.12 -11.72 0.41
C GLN A 133 3.22 -12.69 1.18
N GLY A 134 1.95 -12.34 1.35
CA GLY A 134 0.96 -13.25 1.97
C GLY A 134 0.79 -14.55 1.18
N LEU A 135 0.80 -14.46 -0.17
CA LEU A 135 0.77 -15.68 -1.01
C LEU A 135 2.02 -16.55 -0.82
N ILE A 136 3.20 -15.93 -0.68
CA ILE A 136 4.46 -16.65 -0.43
C ILE A 136 4.39 -17.38 0.91
N GLU A 137 3.93 -16.72 1.96
CA GLU A 137 3.79 -17.33 3.30
C GLU A 137 2.79 -18.49 3.29
N ILE A 138 1.64 -18.34 2.62
CA ILE A 138 0.69 -19.44 2.40
C ILE A 138 1.33 -20.55 1.57
N GLY A 139 2.04 -20.21 0.50
CA GLY A 139 2.70 -21.19 -0.36
C GLY A 139 3.77 -22.01 0.38
N ARG A 140 4.60 -21.36 1.19
CA ARG A 140 5.62 -22.03 2.03
C ARG A 140 4.98 -22.93 3.06
N LEU A 141 3.88 -22.49 3.70
CA LEU A 141 3.13 -23.33 4.63
C LEU A 141 2.68 -24.65 4.01
N PHE A 142 2.15 -24.62 2.79
CA PHE A 142 1.64 -25.82 2.11
C PHE A 142 2.71 -26.67 1.44
N LEU A 143 3.84 -26.11 1.04
CA LEU A 143 4.94 -26.84 0.42
C LEU A 143 5.93 -27.40 1.44
N ASP A 144 6.31 -26.56 2.39
CA ASP A 144 7.42 -26.85 3.31
C ASP A 144 6.92 -27.21 4.72
N GLY A 145 5.60 -27.04 4.97
CA GLY A 145 4.99 -27.32 6.27
C GLY A 145 5.44 -26.34 7.36
N LYS A 146 5.95 -25.18 7.00
CA LYS A 146 6.50 -24.19 7.93
C LYS A 146 5.86 -22.82 7.75
N TYR A 147 5.61 -22.14 8.85
CA TYR A 147 5.33 -20.72 8.83
C TYR A 147 6.66 -19.96 8.75
N ASP A 148 7.04 -19.59 7.55
CA ASP A 148 8.26 -18.84 7.26
C ASP A 148 7.88 -17.41 6.95
N THR A 149 8.29 -16.49 7.84
CA THR A 149 7.99 -15.05 7.77
C THR A 149 9.09 -14.24 7.12
N SER A 150 10.09 -14.91 6.56
CA SER A 150 11.20 -14.23 5.88
C SER A 150 10.70 -13.44 4.67
N ARG A 151 11.18 -12.22 4.57
CA ARG A 151 10.82 -11.28 3.51
C ARG A 151 11.98 -10.35 3.18
N LYS A 152 11.95 -9.79 1.98
CA LYS A 152 12.86 -8.70 1.61
C LYS A 152 12.27 -7.38 2.08
N VAL A 153 13.04 -6.67 2.90
CA VAL A 153 12.71 -5.34 3.41
C VAL A 153 13.55 -4.31 2.70
N CYS A 154 12.91 -3.25 2.21
CA CYS A 154 13.55 -2.14 1.53
C CYS A 154 13.86 -1.04 2.55
N ILE A 155 15.11 -0.53 2.56
CA ILE A 155 15.51 0.62 3.39
C ILE A 155 15.83 1.76 2.45
N VAL A 156 15.03 2.83 2.50
CA VAL A 156 15.05 3.94 1.56
C VAL A 156 14.85 5.29 2.26
N GLY A 157 15.01 6.36 1.51
CA GLY A 157 14.82 7.73 1.99
C GLY A 157 16.08 8.55 1.86
N SER A 158 15.93 9.86 1.90
CA SER A 158 17.05 10.82 1.71
C SER A 158 18.08 10.81 2.85
N GLU A 159 17.72 10.29 4.01
CA GLU A 159 18.62 10.15 5.17
C GLU A 159 19.28 8.77 5.25
N VAL A 160 19.11 7.93 4.22
CA VAL A 160 19.79 6.64 4.08
C VAL A 160 20.99 6.81 3.15
N GLU A 161 22.21 6.56 3.66
CA GLU A 161 23.43 6.71 2.86
C GLU A 161 23.42 5.84 1.59
N LYS A 162 22.97 4.59 1.74
CA LYS A 162 22.85 3.64 0.63
C LYS A 162 21.52 2.91 0.72
N PRO A 163 20.55 3.26 -0.14
CA PRO A 163 19.32 2.49 -0.26
C PRO A 163 19.65 1.01 -0.57
N ARG A 164 19.01 0.10 0.15
CA ARG A 164 19.32 -1.33 0.06
C ARG A 164 18.11 -2.20 0.40
N PHE A 165 18.23 -3.45 -0.01
CA PHE A 165 17.35 -4.51 0.46
C PHE A 165 18.08 -5.36 1.51
N ILE A 166 17.34 -5.82 2.47
CA ILE A 166 17.79 -6.81 3.45
C ILE A 166 16.81 -7.98 3.49
N GLU A 167 17.28 -9.15 3.80
CA GLU A 167 16.43 -10.28 4.13
C GLU A 167 16.21 -10.28 5.65
N SER A 168 14.96 -10.30 6.06
CA SER A 168 14.57 -10.26 7.46
C SER A 168 13.22 -10.91 7.67
N ASN A 169 12.81 -11.06 8.92
CA ASN A 169 11.46 -11.43 9.30
C ASN A 169 10.61 -10.18 9.54
N PHE A 170 9.28 -10.34 9.61
CA PHE A 170 8.43 -9.26 10.08
C PHE A 170 8.83 -8.84 11.51
N GLY A 171 8.53 -7.59 11.88
CA GLY A 171 8.82 -7.09 13.23
C GLY A 171 10.31 -6.91 13.53
N ILE A 172 11.16 -6.73 12.49
CA ILE A 172 12.56 -6.38 12.72
C ILE A 172 12.66 -5.07 13.47
N ASN A 173 13.58 -5.02 14.45
CA ASN A 173 13.89 -3.78 15.16
C ASN A 173 14.63 -2.82 14.22
N VAL A 174 14.14 -1.58 14.13
CA VAL A 174 14.68 -0.56 13.25
C VAL A 174 16.14 -0.21 13.57
N SER A 175 16.49 -0.17 14.85
CA SER A 175 17.86 0.15 15.29
C SER A 175 18.92 -0.83 14.78
N SER A 176 18.53 -2.06 14.44
CA SER A 176 19.45 -3.05 13.88
C SER A 176 19.85 -2.78 12.42
N VAL A 177 19.08 -1.96 11.72
CA VAL A 177 19.22 -1.74 10.26
C VAL A 177 19.39 -0.29 9.85
N VAL A 178 18.99 0.66 10.70
CA VAL A 178 19.13 2.10 10.48
C VAL A 178 20.11 2.67 11.49
N THR A 179 21.21 3.21 10.99
CA THR A 179 22.23 3.83 11.86
C THR A 179 21.71 5.14 12.43
N ASN A 180 21.78 5.28 13.74
CA ASN A 180 21.48 6.55 14.39
C ASN A 180 22.66 7.51 14.19
N ASN A 181 22.45 8.53 13.39
CA ASN A 181 23.43 9.60 13.23
C ASN A 181 22.88 10.82 14.00
N GLU A 182 23.40 11.11 15.18
CA GLU A 182 22.90 12.16 16.09
C GLU A 182 22.93 13.59 15.50
N LYS A 183 23.54 13.75 14.32
CA LYS A 183 23.73 15.08 13.68
C LYS A 183 22.48 15.64 13.01
N SER A 184 21.45 14.85 12.75
CA SER A 184 20.19 15.30 12.13
C SER A 184 18.99 14.63 12.76
N LYS A 185 17.95 15.40 13.04
CA LYS A 185 16.65 14.83 13.41
C LYS A 185 16.07 14.10 12.21
N LYS A 186 15.76 12.83 12.38
CA LYS A 186 15.24 11.95 11.34
C LYS A 186 13.88 11.41 11.75
N ARG A 187 12.98 11.32 10.77
CA ARG A 187 11.75 10.56 10.91
C ARG A 187 11.95 9.20 10.28
N ILE A 188 11.72 8.16 11.07
CA ILE A 188 11.78 6.76 10.62
C ILE A 188 10.37 6.24 10.56
N ILE A 189 9.99 5.77 9.36
CA ILE A 189 8.64 5.37 9.03
C ILE A 189 8.65 3.88 8.69
N SER A 190 7.81 3.11 9.35
CA SER A 190 7.45 1.76 8.94
C SER A 190 6.40 1.86 7.83
N GLY A 191 6.69 1.29 6.67
CA GLY A 191 5.87 1.45 5.48
C GLY A 191 6.31 2.62 4.59
N ASN A 192 5.40 3.10 3.75
CA ASN A 192 5.66 4.18 2.80
C ASN A 192 5.48 5.58 3.42
N VAL A 193 5.90 6.61 2.70
CA VAL A 193 5.88 8.01 3.18
C VAL A 193 4.48 8.62 3.27
N LEU A 194 3.46 8.02 2.65
CA LEU A 194 2.10 8.56 2.59
C LEU A 194 1.21 8.02 3.71
N THR A 195 1.32 6.72 4.00
CA THR A 195 0.41 6.00 4.91
C THR A 195 1.12 5.23 6.01
N GLY A 196 2.47 5.21 6.01
CA GLY A 196 3.26 4.52 7.02
C GLY A 196 3.22 5.19 8.39
N ASN A 197 3.64 4.44 9.40
CA ASN A 197 3.65 4.89 10.78
C ASN A 197 5.05 5.34 11.22
N SER A 198 5.15 6.48 11.90
CA SER A 198 6.40 6.92 12.51
C SER A 198 6.71 6.04 13.72
N VAL A 199 7.81 5.29 13.67
CA VAL A 199 8.18 4.31 14.70
C VAL A 199 9.41 4.70 15.51
N GLY A 200 10.15 5.71 15.07
CA GLY A 200 11.40 6.10 15.73
C GLY A 200 12.50 5.06 15.56
N HIS A 201 13.63 5.31 16.24
CA HIS A 201 14.82 4.45 16.13
C HIS A 201 14.65 3.10 16.83
N ASP A 202 13.97 3.07 17.98
CA ASP A 202 13.80 1.86 18.80
C ASP A 202 12.52 1.08 18.46
N GLY A 203 11.80 1.51 17.41
CA GLY A 203 10.58 0.88 16.95
C GLY A 203 10.80 -0.37 16.11
N TYR A 204 9.71 -0.92 15.63
CA TYR A 204 9.70 -2.17 14.88
C TYR A 204 8.96 -1.98 13.54
N LEU A 205 9.37 -2.76 12.54
CA LEU A 205 8.66 -2.85 11.26
C LEU A 205 7.28 -3.48 11.46
N GLY A 206 6.24 -2.84 10.94
CA GLY A 206 4.87 -3.34 11.01
C GLY A 206 4.69 -4.67 10.27
N TYR A 207 3.68 -5.42 10.69
CA TYR A 207 3.41 -6.76 10.16
C TYR A 207 3.21 -6.79 8.63
N TYR A 208 2.50 -5.80 8.09
CA TYR A 208 2.20 -5.72 6.65
C TYR A 208 3.24 -4.93 5.86
N ASP A 209 4.20 -4.32 6.53
CA ASP A 209 5.18 -3.45 5.89
C ASP A 209 6.38 -4.24 5.38
N ASN A 210 6.90 -3.83 4.24
CA ASN A 210 8.11 -4.36 3.61
C ASN A 210 9.15 -3.26 3.33
N MET A 211 8.92 -2.06 3.89
CA MET A 211 9.76 -0.89 3.65
C MET A 211 9.96 -0.10 4.94
N ILE A 212 11.19 0.37 5.15
CA ILE A 212 11.56 1.36 6.17
C ILE A 212 12.00 2.61 5.41
N CYS A 213 11.31 3.72 5.64
CA CYS A 213 11.63 5.00 5.02
C CYS A 213 12.23 5.96 6.05
N VAL A 214 13.38 6.57 5.73
CA VAL A 214 14.08 7.50 6.62
C VAL A 214 14.19 8.86 5.95
N LEU A 215 13.54 9.86 6.54
CA LEU A 215 13.46 11.21 6.03
C LEU A 215 13.98 12.23 7.05
N PRO A 216 14.44 13.40 6.62
CA PRO A 216 14.71 14.51 7.54
C PRO A 216 13.42 14.97 8.20
N GLU A 217 13.49 15.30 9.49
CA GLU A 217 12.36 15.90 10.21
C GLU A 217 12.14 17.34 9.76
N GLY A 218 10.89 17.64 9.40
CA GLY A 218 10.48 18.94 8.90
C GLY A 218 10.12 19.91 10.03
N ASP A 219 11.11 20.38 10.77
CA ASP A 219 10.93 21.36 11.85
C ASP A 219 11.48 22.76 11.48
N LYS A 220 11.79 22.97 10.21
CA LYS A 220 12.37 24.23 9.71
C LYS A 220 11.29 25.19 9.25
N HIS A 221 11.16 26.31 9.95
CA HIS A 221 10.33 27.41 9.51
C HIS A 221 11.08 28.32 8.53
N SER A 222 10.46 28.60 7.39
CA SER A 222 11.00 29.57 6.41
C SER A 222 10.35 30.92 6.64
N PHE A 223 11.15 31.95 6.90
CA PHE A 223 10.65 33.32 7.01
C PHE A 223 9.99 33.75 5.69
N LEU A 224 8.75 34.22 5.74
CA LEU A 224 7.91 34.55 4.58
C LEU A 224 7.85 33.44 3.51
N GLY A 225 8.00 32.18 3.92
CA GLY A 225 8.08 31.03 3.01
C GLY A 225 6.83 30.80 2.13
N TRP A 226 5.72 31.41 2.47
CA TRP A 226 4.47 31.42 1.70
C TRP A 226 4.46 32.44 0.54
N ILE A 227 5.30 33.48 0.57
CA ILE A 227 5.44 34.51 -0.47
C ILE A 227 6.72 34.30 -1.29
N MET A 228 7.81 33.89 -0.65
CA MET A 228 9.12 33.80 -1.27
C MET A 228 9.14 32.76 -2.38
N PRO A 229 9.55 33.08 -3.60
CA PRO A 229 9.74 32.16 -4.69
C PRO A 229 10.95 31.25 -4.39
N VAL A 230 10.74 30.18 -3.65
CA VAL A 230 11.81 29.24 -3.32
C VAL A 230 11.90 28.18 -4.41
N PRO A 231 13.03 28.07 -5.11
CA PRO A 231 13.14 27.18 -6.27
C PRO A 231 12.99 25.70 -5.96
N ASN A 232 13.15 25.29 -4.70
CA ASN A 232 13.14 23.88 -4.29
C ASN A 232 11.86 23.45 -3.55
N LYS A 233 10.85 24.32 -3.43
CA LYS A 233 9.57 23.93 -2.84
C LYS A 233 8.64 23.37 -3.90
N LEU A 234 8.07 22.21 -3.58
CA LEU A 234 6.98 21.61 -4.36
C LEU A 234 5.67 22.34 -4.02
N SER A 235 4.90 22.67 -5.04
CA SER A 235 3.57 23.25 -4.88
C SER A 235 2.62 22.60 -5.87
N PHE A 236 1.52 22.03 -5.37
CA PHE A 236 0.48 21.43 -6.22
C PHE A 236 -0.13 22.44 -7.19
N GLN A 237 -0.38 23.65 -6.72
CA GLN A 237 -0.95 24.73 -7.55
C GLN A 237 0.11 25.51 -8.34
N ARG A 238 1.40 25.16 -8.18
CA ARG A 238 2.51 25.92 -8.76
C ARG A 238 2.50 27.42 -8.41
N ALA A 239 1.83 27.77 -7.33
CA ALA A 239 1.82 29.13 -6.82
C ALA A 239 3.25 29.53 -6.44
N PHE A 240 3.68 30.73 -6.83
CA PHE A 240 5.03 31.27 -6.58
C PHE A 240 6.22 30.50 -7.17
N GLY A 241 5.97 29.52 -8.00
CA GLY A 241 7.01 28.83 -8.78
C GLY A 241 7.37 29.60 -10.06
N LEU A 242 7.67 30.90 -9.97
CA LEU A 242 7.88 31.82 -11.11
C LEU A 242 8.87 31.31 -12.17
N LEU A 243 9.82 30.47 -11.78
CA LEU A 243 10.81 29.88 -12.69
C LEU A 243 10.70 28.37 -12.81
N SER A 244 9.59 27.77 -12.36
CA SER A 244 9.40 26.31 -12.39
C SER A 244 9.38 25.72 -13.82
N PHE A 245 9.05 26.53 -14.82
CA PHE A 245 9.10 26.13 -16.23
C PHE A 245 10.52 26.05 -16.79
N LEU A 246 11.50 26.72 -16.16
CA LEU A 246 12.91 26.69 -16.55
C LEU A 246 13.68 25.51 -15.93
N LYS A 247 13.04 24.74 -15.04
CA LYS A 247 13.71 23.61 -14.39
C LYS A 247 13.85 22.43 -15.35
N PRO A 248 15.02 21.76 -15.34
CA PRO A 248 15.19 20.53 -16.09
C PRO A 248 14.17 19.48 -15.63
N LYS A 249 13.68 18.66 -16.56
CA LYS A 249 12.66 17.62 -16.31
C LYS A 249 13.07 16.54 -15.28
N LYS A 250 14.34 16.50 -14.89
CA LYS A 250 14.89 15.57 -13.89
C LYS A 250 15.37 16.35 -12.66
N ASN A 251 14.46 16.82 -11.84
CA ASN A 251 14.82 17.32 -10.51
C ASN A 251 14.58 16.24 -9.48
N GLU A 252 15.60 15.89 -8.74
CA GLU A 252 15.49 15.10 -7.51
C GLU A 252 15.12 16.05 -6.37
N TYR A 253 14.10 15.69 -5.61
CA TYR A 253 13.65 16.45 -4.46
C TYR A 253 13.93 15.68 -3.19
N ILE A 254 14.49 16.37 -2.20
CA ILE A 254 14.59 15.82 -0.85
C ILE A 254 13.22 15.94 -0.21
N LEU A 255 12.59 14.78 0.05
CA LEU A 255 11.36 14.73 0.81
C LEU A 255 11.68 14.96 2.28
N ASP A 256 10.95 15.84 2.93
CA ASP A 256 10.95 16.03 4.37
C ASP A 256 9.50 15.94 4.91
N THR A 257 9.33 16.09 6.22
CA THR A 257 8.02 16.01 6.86
C THR A 257 7.38 17.38 7.08
N ASN A 258 7.93 18.43 6.47
CA ASN A 258 7.40 19.77 6.60
C ASN A 258 6.10 19.93 5.81
N THR A 259 5.04 20.39 6.45
CA THR A 259 3.74 20.64 5.81
C THR A 259 3.78 21.84 4.86
N ASN A 260 4.77 22.73 4.98
CA ASN A 260 4.92 23.96 4.19
C ASN A 260 3.67 24.86 4.16
N GLY A 261 2.83 24.77 5.18
CA GLY A 261 1.61 25.55 5.31
C GLY A 261 0.89 25.23 6.61
N GLU A 262 -0.15 25.99 6.91
CA GLU A 262 -1.03 25.79 8.05
C GLU A 262 -2.23 24.93 7.67
N LEU A 263 -2.95 24.44 8.70
CA LEU A 263 -4.19 23.71 8.50
C LEU A 263 -5.22 24.62 7.82
N SER A 264 -5.74 24.19 6.70
CA SER A 264 -6.77 24.90 5.94
C SER A 264 -8.14 24.31 6.18
N ALA A 265 -9.18 25.16 6.13
CA ALA A 265 -10.56 24.70 6.19
C ALA A 265 -10.89 23.79 5.00
N PHE A 266 -11.71 22.78 5.24
CA PHE A 266 -12.16 21.84 4.20
C PHE A 266 -13.32 22.44 3.39
N VAL A 267 -13.00 23.37 2.47
CA VAL A 267 -14.01 24.10 1.68
C VAL A 267 -13.82 23.99 0.17
N GLN A 268 -12.60 23.62 -0.30
CA GLN A 268 -12.34 23.51 -1.72
C GLN A 268 -12.98 22.27 -2.32
N THR A 269 -13.58 22.41 -3.50
CA THR A 269 -14.17 21.33 -4.28
C THR A 269 -13.34 21.07 -5.53
N GLY A 270 -13.37 19.82 -6.04
CA GLY A 270 -12.70 19.42 -7.26
C GLY A 270 -11.19 19.18 -7.12
N VAL A 271 -10.61 19.25 -5.94
CA VAL A 271 -9.19 18.93 -5.71
C VAL A 271 -9.00 17.42 -5.55
N PHE A 272 -9.84 16.78 -4.77
CA PHE A 272 -9.78 15.33 -4.56
C PHE A 272 -10.21 14.55 -5.80
N GLU A 273 -11.20 15.06 -6.52
CA GLU A 273 -11.68 14.49 -7.78
C GLU A 273 -10.61 14.44 -8.87
N LYS A 274 -9.63 15.34 -8.83
CA LYS A 274 -8.51 15.37 -9.79
C LYS A 274 -7.48 14.27 -9.55
N VAL A 275 -7.40 13.74 -8.33
CA VAL A 275 -6.35 12.79 -7.92
C VAL A 275 -6.89 11.41 -7.56
N LEU A 276 -8.20 11.28 -7.38
CA LEU A 276 -8.86 10.01 -7.09
C LEU A 276 -9.48 9.44 -8.38
N PRO A 277 -8.92 8.35 -8.95
CA PRO A 277 -9.43 7.75 -10.17
C PRO A 277 -10.58 6.75 -9.87
N MET A 278 -11.64 7.24 -9.23
CA MET A 278 -12.86 6.50 -8.91
C MET A 278 -14.09 7.32 -9.30
N TYR A 279 -15.17 6.65 -9.60
CA TYR A 279 -16.46 7.29 -9.99
C TYR A 279 -17.31 7.65 -8.78
N ILE A 280 -16.67 8.19 -7.73
CA ILE A 280 -17.34 8.68 -6.53
C ILE A 280 -17.12 10.20 -6.38
N LEU A 281 -17.87 10.83 -5.49
CA LEU A 281 -17.75 12.25 -5.17
C LEU A 281 -17.03 12.46 -3.83
N PRO A 282 -15.67 12.39 -3.80
CA PRO A 282 -14.91 12.32 -2.55
C PRO A 282 -15.11 13.54 -1.66
N THR A 283 -15.25 14.74 -2.21
CA THR A 283 -15.50 15.95 -1.42
C THR A 283 -16.81 15.87 -0.65
N PHE A 284 -17.87 15.37 -1.27
CA PHE A 284 -19.17 15.22 -0.64
C PHE A 284 -19.14 14.07 0.38
N LEU A 285 -18.55 12.96 0.02
CA LEU A 285 -18.38 11.81 0.92
C LEU A 285 -17.63 12.21 2.21
N PHE A 286 -16.54 12.97 2.11
CA PHE A 286 -15.84 13.45 3.30
C PHE A 286 -16.70 14.39 4.15
N LYS A 287 -17.55 15.21 3.54
CA LYS A 287 -18.49 16.06 4.29
C LYS A 287 -19.56 15.24 5.00
N ALA A 288 -20.11 14.22 4.34
CA ALA A 288 -21.05 13.28 4.96
C ALA A 288 -20.42 12.55 6.16
N ILE A 289 -19.15 12.10 6.02
CA ILE A 289 -18.39 11.49 7.11
C ILE A 289 -18.23 12.46 8.28
N LEU A 290 -17.86 13.72 8.03
CA LEU A 290 -17.71 14.73 9.08
C LEU A 290 -19.05 15.10 9.75
N ALA A 291 -20.15 15.00 9.02
CA ALA A 291 -21.50 15.23 9.54
C ALA A 291 -22.08 14.00 10.25
N ASN A 292 -21.46 12.84 10.18
CA ASN A 292 -21.97 11.53 10.59
C ASN A 292 -23.32 11.17 9.93
N ASP A 293 -23.48 11.56 8.68
CA ASP A 293 -24.67 11.23 7.87
C ASP A 293 -24.46 9.90 7.17
N TYR A 294 -24.95 8.82 7.79
CA TYR A 294 -24.74 7.46 7.31
C TYR A 294 -25.47 7.17 5.99
N ASP A 295 -26.66 7.72 5.81
CA ASP A 295 -27.45 7.50 4.59
C ASP A 295 -26.73 8.14 3.40
N GLU A 296 -26.30 9.38 3.54
CA GLU A 296 -25.50 10.08 2.53
C GLU A 296 -24.15 9.40 2.24
N MET A 297 -23.46 8.87 3.28
CA MET A 297 -22.22 8.10 3.09
C MET A 297 -22.44 6.88 2.20
N GLU A 298 -23.53 6.13 2.43
CA GLU A 298 -23.87 4.95 1.64
C GLU A 298 -24.19 5.30 0.18
N GLU A 299 -24.98 6.36 -0.03
CA GLU A 299 -25.33 6.83 -1.38
C GLU A 299 -24.10 7.34 -2.16
N LEU A 300 -23.13 7.93 -1.46
CA LEU A 300 -21.89 8.44 -2.03
C LEU A 300 -20.78 7.39 -2.20
N GLY A 301 -21.03 6.11 -1.88
CA GLY A 301 -20.12 5.01 -2.17
C GLY A 301 -19.04 4.77 -1.10
N ILE A 302 -19.37 4.89 0.20
CA ILE A 302 -18.40 4.67 1.29
C ILE A 302 -17.82 3.24 1.33
N TYR A 303 -18.48 2.27 0.71
CA TYR A 303 -18.03 0.88 0.68
C TYR A 303 -16.98 0.60 -0.41
N GLU A 304 -16.77 1.51 -1.33
CA GLU A 304 -15.84 1.39 -2.47
C GLU A 304 -14.39 1.90 -2.21
#